data_84df79b58abc212cb9f7dea0465c49f4
#
_entry.id   84df79b58abc212cb9f7dea0465c49f4
#
_cell.length_a   1.000
_cell.length_b   1.000
_cell.length_c   1.000
_cell.angle_alpha   90.00
_cell.angle_beta   90.00
_cell.angle_gamma   90.00
#
_symmetry.space_group_name_H-M   'P 1'
#
loop_
_entity.id
_entity.type
_entity.pdbx_description
1 polymer ?
#
loop_
_entity_poly.entity_id
_entity_poly.type
_entity_poly.pdbx_seq_one_letter_code
_entity_poly.pdbx_strand_id
1 'polypeptide(L)'
;MLAAAALFTVSGQALAPLPVACAQLADAEPEGSSTERILAAHLARRFVVSLDAATLAVSAAHRAAQDVGLDPLLVLAVIAIESSFNPEAESVMGAKGLMQIIPKYHRARLSEAGGEEAVLDPEANIHVGARILQEYVYRRGTLEAGLQYYNGAASDGTAQYAHKVLAERRRLDEVLRTGLRRQAFQMAGG
;
A
#
# COMPACT_ATOMS: atom_id res chain seq x y z
N MET A 1 -36.15 30.85 73.59
CA MET A 1 -36.75 30.41 72.32
C MET A 1 -35.73 29.48 71.66
N LEU A 2 -36.18 28.27 71.43
CA LEU A 2 -35.35 27.10 71.02
C LEU A 2 -34.70 27.30 69.68
N ALA A 3 -33.38 26.99 69.57
CA ALA A 3 -32.65 26.77 68.32
C ALA A 3 -32.40 25.27 68.16
N ALA A 4 -32.98 24.67 67.14
CA ALA A 4 -32.84 23.27 66.85
C ALA A 4 -31.51 23.04 66.02
N ALA A 5 -30.64 22.23 66.58
CA ALA A 5 -29.43 21.76 65.88
C ALA A 5 -29.78 20.54 65.01
N ALA A 6 -29.61 20.69 63.70
CA ALA A 6 -29.72 19.58 62.77
C ALA A 6 -28.38 18.86 62.67
N LEU A 7 -28.34 17.60 63.12
CA LEU A 7 -27.23 16.67 62.89
C LEU A 7 -27.26 16.13 61.51
N PHE A 8 -26.26 16.50 60.68
CA PHE A 8 -26.03 15.87 59.39
C PHE A 8 -25.14 14.61 59.56
N THR A 9 -25.73 13.46 59.41
CA THR A 9 -25.02 12.20 59.34
C THR A 9 -24.40 12.06 57.91
N VAL A 10 -23.09 12.10 57.85
CA VAL A 10 -22.34 11.78 56.61
C VAL A 10 -22.32 10.27 56.45
N SER A 11 -23.12 9.75 55.53
CA SER A 11 -23.04 8.36 55.09
C SER A 11 -21.79 8.17 54.23
N GLY A 12 -20.82 7.43 54.78
CA GLY A 12 -19.64 7.01 54.06
C GLY A 12 -20.02 6.01 52.96
N GLN A 13 -20.07 6.47 51.74
CA GLN A 13 -20.12 5.56 50.58
C GLN A 13 -18.70 5.07 50.28
N ALA A 14 -18.49 3.78 50.51
CA ALA A 14 -17.27 3.09 50.09
C ALA A 14 -17.16 3.18 48.56
N LEU A 15 -16.10 3.80 48.06
CA LEU A 15 -15.73 3.74 46.64
C LEU A 15 -15.41 2.29 46.31
N ALA A 16 -16.24 1.69 45.47
CA ALA A 16 -15.92 0.42 44.83
C ALA A 16 -14.71 0.60 43.94
N PRO A 17 -13.74 -0.34 43.92
CA PRO A 17 -12.61 -0.26 43.02
C PRO A 17 -13.12 -0.41 41.59
N LEU A 18 -12.75 0.55 40.74
CA LEU A 18 -12.98 0.46 39.28
C LEU A 18 -12.32 -0.83 38.77
N PRO A 19 -13.01 -1.62 37.96
CA PRO A 19 -12.36 -2.77 37.29
C PRO A 19 -11.23 -2.22 36.43
N VAL A 20 -10.01 -2.63 36.76
CA VAL A 20 -8.83 -2.45 35.89
C VAL A 20 -9.12 -3.27 34.65
N ALA A 21 -9.65 -2.61 33.63
CA ALA A 21 -9.70 -3.16 32.27
C ALA A 21 -8.27 -3.14 31.71
N CYS A 22 -7.40 -3.91 32.37
CA CYS A 22 -6.09 -4.28 31.88
C CYS A 22 -6.26 -5.62 31.19
N ALA A 23 -6.85 -5.61 30.03
CA ALA A 23 -6.78 -6.75 29.13
C ALA A 23 -7.37 -6.35 27.79
N GLN A 24 -6.62 -6.69 26.78
CA GLN A 24 -6.94 -6.66 25.37
C GLN A 24 -6.37 -5.47 24.59
N LEU A 25 -5.07 -5.21 24.79
CA LEU A 25 -4.17 -5.02 23.65
C LEU A 25 -3.75 -6.43 23.20
N ALA A 26 -4.74 -7.32 23.07
CA ALA A 26 -4.56 -8.59 22.43
C ALA A 26 -4.71 -8.34 20.92
N ASP A 27 -3.58 -8.50 20.22
CA ASP A 27 -3.52 -8.95 18.85
C ASP A 27 -4.56 -8.32 17.90
N ALA A 28 -4.40 -7.03 17.59
CA ALA A 28 -4.86 -6.53 16.33
C ALA A 28 -4.07 -7.33 15.29
N GLU A 29 -4.67 -8.41 14.77
CA GLU A 29 -4.17 -9.09 13.58
C GLU A 29 -3.88 -7.98 12.56
N PRO A 30 -2.66 -7.93 11.98
CA PRO A 30 -2.31 -6.86 11.06
C PRO A 30 -3.36 -6.83 9.97
N GLU A 31 -4.01 -5.67 9.81
CA GLU A 31 -5.04 -5.46 8.79
C GLU A 31 -4.46 -5.83 7.43
N GLY A 32 -5.09 -6.78 6.76
CA GLY A 32 -4.66 -7.28 5.46
C GLY A 32 -4.89 -8.78 5.30
N SER A 33 -5.19 -9.19 4.09
CA SER A 33 -5.33 -10.60 3.74
C SER A 33 -4.00 -11.34 3.92
N SER A 34 -4.05 -12.68 4.05
CA SER A 34 -2.84 -13.51 4.05
C SER A 34 -1.92 -13.21 2.87
N THR A 35 -2.51 -12.90 1.72
CA THR A 35 -1.82 -12.48 0.50
C THR A 35 -1.01 -11.21 0.72
N GLU A 36 -1.64 -10.17 1.27
CA GLU A 36 -0.99 -8.87 1.51
C GLU A 36 0.15 -9.00 2.52
N ARG A 37 -0.05 -9.76 3.62
CA ARG A 37 0.99 -10.00 4.62
C ARG A 37 2.22 -10.72 4.04
N ILE A 38 2.02 -11.74 3.20
CA ILE A 38 3.11 -12.46 2.53
C ILE A 38 3.91 -11.51 1.63
N LEU A 39 3.21 -10.70 0.81
CA LEU A 39 3.83 -9.75 -0.10
C LEU A 39 4.58 -8.66 0.66
N ALA A 40 3.95 -8.02 1.66
CA ALA A 40 4.56 -6.97 2.45
C ALA A 40 5.84 -7.45 3.15
N ALA A 41 5.80 -8.62 3.80
CA ALA A 41 6.98 -9.19 4.43
C ALA A 41 8.11 -9.53 3.45
N HIS A 42 7.78 -9.97 2.23
CA HIS A 42 8.77 -10.21 1.18
C HIS A 42 9.40 -8.90 0.69
N LEU A 43 8.56 -7.90 0.37
CA LEU A 43 8.98 -6.61 -0.17
C LEU A 43 9.84 -5.83 0.84
N ALA A 44 9.42 -5.81 2.11
CA ALA A 44 10.18 -5.18 3.20
C ALA A 44 11.63 -5.70 3.27
N ARG A 45 11.79 -7.02 3.24
CA ARG A 45 13.12 -7.64 3.27
C ARG A 45 13.93 -7.40 2.01
N ARG A 46 13.28 -7.48 0.84
CA ARG A 46 13.99 -7.42 -0.45
C ARG A 46 14.46 -6.01 -0.78
N PHE A 47 13.65 -5.00 -0.49
CA PHE A 47 13.94 -3.60 -0.81
C PHE A 47 14.45 -2.81 0.40
N VAL A 48 14.61 -3.47 1.56
CA VAL A 48 15.14 -2.85 2.79
C VAL A 48 14.30 -1.64 3.23
N VAL A 49 12.99 -1.77 3.14
CA VAL A 49 12.02 -0.78 3.63
C VAL A 49 11.34 -1.30 4.89
N SER A 50 10.72 -0.41 5.68
CA SER A 50 9.97 -0.83 6.86
C SER A 50 8.78 -1.73 6.48
N LEU A 51 8.36 -2.60 7.40
CA LEU A 51 7.19 -3.44 7.17
C LEU A 51 5.93 -2.60 6.97
N ASP A 52 5.79 -1.50 7.71
CA ASP A 52 4.65 -0.58 7.60
C ASP A 52 4.59 0.09 6.23
N ALA A 53 5.73 0.58 5.72
CA ALA A 53 5.81 1.14 4.37
C ALA A 53 5.47 0.10 3.28
N ALA A 54 5.96 -1.14 3.44
CA ALA A 54 5.62 -2.22 2.53
C ALA A 54 4.14 -2.61 2.61
N THR A 55 3.56 -2.66 3.82
CA THR A 55 2.14 -2.95 4.03
C THR A 55 1.27 -1.87 3.39
N LEU A 56 1.59 -0.59 3.63
CA LEU A 56 0.90 0.54 3.00
C LEU A 56 0.93 0.41 1.48
N ALA A 57 2.11 0.19 0.90
CA ALA A 57 2.26 0.09 -0.55
C ALA A 57 1.48 -1.11 -1.14
N VAL A 58 1.48 -2.27 -0.46
CA VAL A 58 0.72 -3.45 -0.88
C VAL A 58 -0.77 -3.18 -0.85
N SER A 59 -1.29 -2.65 0.26
CA SER A 59 -2.73 -2.35 0.39
C SER A 59 -3.18 -1.27 -0.59
N ALA A 60 -2.38 -0.21 -0.78
CA ALA A 60 -2.66 0.84 -1.76
C ALA A 60 -2.65 0.28 -3.20
N ALA A 61 -1.69 -0.58 -3.54
CA ALA A 61 -1.63 -1.23 -4.86
C ALA A 61 -2.85 -2.13 -5.11
N HIS A 62 -3.32 -2.87 -4.10
CA HIS A 62 -4.54 -3.68 -4.22
C HIS A 62 -5.77 -2.81 -4.47
N ARG A 63 -5.98 -1.75 -3.69
CA ARG A 63 -7.10 -0.83 -3.89
C ARG A 63 -7.04 -0.16 -5.25
N ALA A 64 -5.91 0.44 -5.60
CA ALA A 64 -5.74 1.12 -6.87
C ALA A 64 -5.95 0.19 -8.08
N ALA A 65 -5.45 -1.04 -8.01
CA ALA A 65 -5.62 -2.03 -9.07
C ALA A 65 -7.09 -2.46 -9.23
N GLN A 66 -7.82 -2.65 -8.12
CA GLN A 66 -9.26 -2.96 -8.15
C GLN A 66 -10.06 -1.82 -8.82
N ASP A 67 -9.76 -0.56 -8.46
CA ASP A 67 -10.47 0.61 -8.99
C ASP A 67 -10.33 0.75 -10.51
N VAL A 68 -9.21 0.31 -11.08
CA VAL A 68 -8.92 0.47 -12.51
C VAL A 68 -8.94 -0.84 -13.30
N GLY A 69 -9.20 -1.97 -12.65
CA GLY A 69 -9.24 -3.29 -13.31
C GLY A 69 -7.86 -3.82 -13.72
N LEU A 70 -6.81 -3.49 -12.98
CA LEU A 70 -5.47 -4.04 -13.17
C LEU A 70 -5.19 -5.19 -12.18
N ASP A 71 -4.13 -5.95 -12.47
CA ASP A 71 -3.58 -6.94 -11.53
C ASP A 71 -2.76 -6.23 -10.44
N PRO A 72 -3.05 -6.41 -9.14
CA PRO A 72 -2.27 -5.83 -8.04
C PRO A 72 -0.78 -6.17 -8.11
N LEU A 73 -0.43 -7.39 -8.51
CA LEU A 73 0.98 -7.79 -8.67
C LEU A 73 1.67 -7.02 -9.80
N LEU A 74 0.93 -6.59 -10.82
CA LEU A 74 1.46 -5.73 -11.87
C LEU A 74 1.80 -4.34 -11.32
N VAL A 75 0.92 -3.74 -10.51
CA VAL A 75 1.17 -2.43 -9.89
C VAL A 75 2.40 -2.50 -8.98
N LEU A 76 2.48 -3.54 -8.12
CA LEU A 76 3.65 -3.78 -7.27
C LEU A 76 4.94 -4.00 -8.06
N ALA A 77 4.87 -4.68 -9.21
CA ALA A 77 6.01 -4.87 -10.08
C ALA A 77 6.50 -3.56 -10.72
N VAL A 78 5.59 -2.67 -11.09
CA VAL A 78 5.94 -1.33 -11.57
C VAL A 78 6.65 -0.54 -10.46
N ILE A 79 6.10 -0.50 -9.25
CA ILE A 79 6.73 0.17 -8.10
C ILE A 79 8.15 -0.38 -7.85
N ALA A 80 8.32 -1.70 -7.93
CA ALA A 80 9.63 -2.35 -7.74
C ALA A 80 10.67 -1.89 -8.78
N ILE A 81 10.26 -1.71 -10.04
CA ILE A 81 11.16 -1.29 -11.13
C ILE A 81 11.41 0.22 -11.13
N GLU A 82 10.38 1.03 -10.80
CA GLU A 82 10.46 2.49 -10.84
C GLU A 82 11.25 3.08 -9.67
N SER A 83 10.98 2.64 -8.46
CA SER A 83 11.51 3.28 -7.24
C SER A 83 12.19 2.31 -6.28
N SER A 84 12.12 1.00 -6.51
CA SER A 84 12.52 0.00 -5.51
C SER A 84 11.81 0.23 -4.16
N PHE A 85 10.55 0.65 -4.19
CA PHE A 85 9.73 0.99 -3.03
C PHE A 85 10.23 2.21 -2.22
N ASN A 86 11.06 3.08 -2.80
CA ASN A 86 11.44 4.35 -2.17
C ASN A 86 10.38 5.44 -2.48
N PRO A 87 9.61 5.91 -1.48
CA PRO A 87 8.58 6.93 -1.71
C PRO A 87 9.17 8.32 -2.03
N GLU A 88 10.43 8.56 -1.67
CA GLU A 88 11.14 9.82 -1.91
C GLU A 88 11.96 9.80 -3.21
N ALA A 89 11.82 8.74 -4.03
CA ALA A 89 12.58 8.63 -5.27
C ALA A 89 12.24 9.79 -6.21
N GLU A 90 13.28 10.47 -6.69
CA GLU A 90 13.19 11.53 -7.69
C GLU A 90 14.23 11.31 -8.79
N SER A 91 13.79 11.36 -10.05
CA SER A 91 14.67 11.23 -11.20
C SER A 91 15.13 12.60 -11.72
N VAL A 92 16.23 12.61 -12.48
CA VAL A 92 16.72 13.81 -13.17
C VAL A 92 15.71 14.44 -14.13
N MET A 93 14.72 13.69 -14.58
CA MET A 93 13.62 14.15 -15.43
C MET A 93 12.42 14.67 -14.63
N GLY A 94 12.51 14.68 -13.29
CA GLY A 94 11.46 15.14 -12.39
C GLY A 94 10.34 14.13 -12.18
N ALA A 95 10.58 12.85 -12.42
CA ALA A 95 9.67 11.80 -12.00
C ALA A 95 9.78 11.58 -10.50
N LYS A 96 8.65 11.39 -9.78
CA LYS A 96 8.59 11.40 -8.31
C LYS A 96 7.78 10.23 -7.77
N GLY A 97 8.21 9.75 -6.59
CA GLY A 97 7.49 8.80 -5.76
C GLY A 97 7.55 7.36 -6.26
N LEU A 98 6.71 6.51 -5.67
CA LEU A 98 6.73 5.06 -5.85
C LEU A 98 6.56 4.60 -7.30
N MET A 99 5.69 5.25 -8.06
CA MET A 99 5.42 4.94 -9.46
C MET A 99 6.06 5.94 -10.44
N GLN A 100 6.99 6.77 -9.98
CA GLN A 100 7.78 7.71 -10.79
C GLN A 100 6.91 8.58 -11.73
N ILE A 101 5.92 9.25 -11.18
CA ILE A 101 5.03 10.14 -11.93
C ILE A 101 5.74 11.46 -12.21
N ILE A 102 5.68 11.95 -13.45
CA ILE A 102 6.20 13.27 -13.83
C ILE A 102 5.05 14.29 -13.75
N PRO A 103 5.02 15.19 -12.73
CA PRO A 103 3.87 16.06 -12.47
C PRO A 103 3.45 16.91 -13.66
N LYS A 104 4.41 17.46 -14.40
CA LYS A 104 4.14 18.34 -15.55
C LYS A 104 3.26 17.71 -16.63
N TYR A 105 3.26 16.37 -16.75
CA TYR A 105 2.45 15.65 -17.74
C TYR A 105 1.11 15.16 -17.19
N HIS A 106 0.91 15.20 -15.86
CA HIS A 106 -0.25 14.61 -15.19
C HIS A 106 -0.97 15.56 -14.25
N ARG A 107 -0.87 16.89 -14.50
CA ARG A 107 -1.44 17.93 -13.64
C ARG A 107 -2.93 17.74 -13.34
N ALA A 108 -3.74 17.40 -14.34
CA ALA A 108 -5.16 17.20 -14.14
C ALA A 108 -5.45 16.07 -13.15
N ARG A 109 -4.76 14.91 -13.28
CA ARG A 109 -4.93 13.76 -12.36
C ARG A 109 -4.42 14.04 -10.96
N LEU A 110 -3.32 14.77 -10.85
CA LEU A 110 -2.79 15.19 -9.55
C LEU A 110 -3.72 16.21 -8.88
N SER A 111 -4.33 17.12 -9.65
CA SER A 111 -5.32 18.06 -9.13
C SER A 111 -6.53 17.32 -8.52
N GLU A 112 -7.00 16.24 -9.14
CA GLU A 112 -8.08 15.39 -8.61
C GLU A 112 -7.66 14.64 -7.33
N ALA A 113 -6.35 14.36 -7.18
CA ALA A 113 -5.79 13.62 -6.05
C ALA A 113 -5.32 14.51 -4.88
N GLY A 114 -5.57 15.84 -4.92
CA GLY A 114 -5.17 16.77 -3.86
C GLY A 114 -4.10 17.79 -4.26
N GLY A 115 -3.73 17.87 -5.53
CA GLY A 115 -2.76 18.83 -6.06
C GLY A 115 -1.43 18.21 -6.45
N GLU A 116 -0.48 19.05 -6.86
CA GLU A 116 0.82 18.58 -7.35
C GLU A 116 1.62 17.87 -6.25
N GLU A 117 1.44 18.27 -4.99
CA GLU A 117 2.13 17.67 -3.83
C GLU A 117 1.62 16.25 -3.52
N ALA A 118 0.43 15.86 -3.99
CA ALA A 118 -0.08 14.49 -3.86
C ALA A 118 0.86 13.45 -4.51
N VAL A 119 1.73 13.86 -5.42
CA VAL A 119 2.75 12.97 -5.99
C VAL A 119 3.75 12.43 -4.95
N LEU A 120 3.91 13.12 -3.82
CA LEU A 120 4.81 12.71 -2.72
C LEU A 120 4.08 11.87 -1.67
N ASP A 121 2.76 11.85 -1.67
CA ASP A 121 1.98 10.93 -0.84
C ASP A 121 2.01 9.52 -1.47
N PRO A 122 2.48 8.48 -0.73
CA PRO A 122 2.65 7.16 -1.29
C PRO A 122 1.35 6.55 -1.83
N GLU A 123 0.23 6.74 -1.15
CA GLU A 123 -1.06 6.17 -1.54
C GLU A 123 -1.63 6.88 -2.76
N ALA A 124 -1.62 8.22 -2.77
CA ALA A 124 -2.03 9.02 -3.92
C ALA A 124 -1.16 8.75 -5.14
N ASN A 125 0.16 8.62 -4.97
CA ASN A 125 1.10 8.29 -6.04
C ASN A 125 0.76 6.95 -6.69
N ILE A 126 0.52 5.90 -5.90
CA ILE A 126 0.15 4.57 -6.40
C ILE A 126 -1.19 4.65 -7.15
N HIS A 127 -2.18 5.33 -6.58
CA HIS A 127 -3.51 5.45 -7.20
C HIS A 127 -3.45 6.17 -8.55
N VAL A 128 -2.79 7.33 -8.61
CA VAL A 128 -2.62 8.10 -9.84
C VAL A 128 -1.80 7.32 -10.86
N GLY A 129 -0.70 6.68 -10.44
CA GLY A 129 0.15 5.86 -11.31
C GLY A 129 -0.57 4.67 -11.91
N ALA A 130 -1.41 3.97 -11.15
CA ALA A 130 -2.22 2.86 -11.64
C ALA A 130 -3.25 3.34 -12.70
N ARG A 131 -3.90 4.47 -12.48
CA ARG A 131 -4.81 5.10 -13.48
C ARG A 131 -4.08 5.47 -14.76
N ILE A 132 -2.87 6.05 -14.66
CA ILE A 132 -2.05 6.37 -15.84
C ILE A 132 -1.68 5.10 -16.60
N LEU A 133 -1.22 4.06 -15.90
CA LEU A 133 -0.86 2.79 -16.51
C LEU A 133 -2.04 2.16 -17.24
N GLN A 134 -3.20 2.09 -16.58
CA GLN A 134 -4.43 1.54 -17.17
C GLN A 134 -4.81 2.28 -18.45
N GLU A 135 -4.79 3.62 -18.43
CA GLU A 135 -5.09 4.42 -19.62
C GLU A 135 -4.12 4.14 -20.77
N TYR A 136 -2.83 3.98 -20.46
CA TYR A 136 -1.83 3.68 -21.48
C TYR A 136 -1.99 2.27 -22.05
N VAL A 137 -2.33 1.29 -21.21
CA VAL A 137 -2.67 -0.07 -21.69
C VAL A 137 -3.89 -0.03 -22.60
N TYR A 138 -4.93 0.68 -22.21
CA TYR A 138 -6.13 0.84 -23.02
C TYR A 138 -5.85 1.51 -24.38
N ARG A 139 -5.12 2.63 -24.37
CA ARG A 139 -4.78 3.38 -25.60
C ARG A 139 -3.85 2.63 -26.55
N ARG A 140 -2.95 1.81 -26.00
CA ARG A 140 -1.96 1.07 -26.80
C ARG A 140 -2.42 -0.31 -27.21
N GLY A 141 -3.51 -0.81 -26.66
CA GLY A 141 -4.17 -2.06 -27.00
C GLY A 141 -3.54 -3.32 -26.44
N THR A 142 -2.30 -3.27 -25.94
CA THR A 142 -1.64 -4.39 -25.27
C THR A 142 -0.94 -3.93 -23.99
N LEU A 143 -0.79 -4.86 -23.03
CA LEU A 143 -0.10 -4.59 -21.77
C LEU A 143 1.37 -4.18 -22.02
N GLU A 144 2.08 -4.89 -22.88
CA GLU A 144 3.47 -4.59 -23.19
C GLU A 144 3.64 -3.20 -23.80
N ALA A 145 2.80 -2.85 -24.78
CA ALA A 145 2.86 -1.53 -25.42
C ALA A 145 2.45 -0.41 -24.44
N GLY A 146 1.52 -0.67 -23.52
CA GLY A 146 1.15 0.25 -22.44
C GLY A 146 2.29 0.49 -21.47
N LEU A 147 2.97 -0.57 -21.02
CA LEU A 147 4.15 -0.50 -20.16
C LEU A 147 5.31 0.26 -20.83
N GLN A 148 5.61 -0.02 -22.09
CA GLN A 148 6.64 0.70 -22.85
C GLN A 148 6.31 2.19 -22.96
N TYR A 149 5.03 2.52 -23.17
CA TYR A 149 4.60 3.91 -23.24
C TYR A 149 4.69 4.59 -21.86
N TYR A 150 4.41 3.86 -20.79
CA TYR A 150 4.52 4.36 -19.40
C TYR A 150 5.95 4.81 -19.07
N ASN A 151 6.94 4.02 -19.45
CA ASN A 151 8.36 4.34 -19.25
C ASN A 151 8.91 5.35 -20.29
N GLY A 152 8.08 5.87 -21.21
CA GLY A 152 8.54 6.76 -22.27
C GLY A 152 9.34 6.07 -23.38
N ALA A 153 9.41 4.74 -23.39
CA ALA A 153 10.18 3.92 -24.35
C ALA A 153 9.29 3.32 -25.46
N ALA A 154 8.29 4.05 -25.92
CA ALA A 154 7.31 3.56 -26.90
C ALA A 154 7.92 3.13 -28.25
N SER A 155 9.11 3.65 -28.60
CA SER A 155 9.84 3.29 -29.81
C SER A 155 10.86 2.16 -29.63
N ASP A 156 11.05 1.66 -28.39
CA ASP A 156 11.96 0.55 -28.13
C ASP A 156 11.33 -0.78 -28.56
N GLY A 157 11.75 -1.28 -29.73
CA GLY A 157 11.30 -2.56 -30.27
C GLY A 157 11.72 -3.80 -29.46
N THR A 158 12.60 -3.64 -28.48
CA THR A 158 13.05 -4.76 -27.61
C THR A 158 12.14 -4.99 -26.43
N ALA A 159 11.23 -4.05 -26.15
CA ALA A 159 10.30 -4.08 -25.03
C ALA A 159 10.95 -4.36 -23.66
N GLN A 160 12.18 -3.90 -23.44
CA GLN A 160 12.98 -4.22 -22.26
C GLN A 160 12.29 -3.86 -20.95
N TYR A 161 11.65 -2.67 -20.89
CA TYR A 161 10.94 -2.26 -19.68
C TYR A 161 9.78 -3.19 -19.37
N ALA A 162 8.93 -3.46 -20.36
CA ALA A 162 7.81 -4.37 -20.17
C ALA A 162 8.27 -5.77 -19.73
N HIS A 163 9.35 -6.29 -20.33
CA HIS A 163 9.92 -7.58 -19.93
C HIS A 163 10.41 -7.57 -18.46
N LYS A 164 11.05 -6.48 -17.99
CA LYS A 164 11.46 -6.35 -16.59
C LYS A 164 10.27 -6.36 -15.63
N VAL A 165 9.25 -5.56 -15.92
CA VAL A 165 8.03 -5.49 -15.11
C VAL A 165 7.32 -6.84 -15.06
N LEU A 166 7.12 -7.49 -16.21
CA LEU A 166 6.45 -8.78 -16.28
C LEU A 166 7.26 -9.91 -15.60
N ALA A 167 8.59 -9.84 -15.64
CA ALA A 167 9.45 -10.78 -14.92
C ALA A 167 9.30 -10.57 -13.39
N GLU A 168 9.25 -9.33 -12.95
CA GLU A 168 9.03 -9.00 -11.54
C GLU A 168 7.64 -9.44 -11.06
N ARG A 169 6.60 -9.18 -11.85
CA ARG A 169 5.25 -9.65 -11.55
C ARG A 169 5.21 -11.18 -11.37
N ARG A 170 5.86 -11.96 -12.26
CA ARG A 170 5.95 -13.42 -12.11
C ARG A 170 6.68 -13.84 -10.84
N ARG A 171 7.73 -13.11 -10.45
CA ARG A 171 8.46 -13.37 -9.20
C ARG A 171 7.57 -13.16 -7.97
N LEU A 172 6.77 -12.09 -7.95
CA LEU A 172 5.80 -11.83 -6.88
C LEU A 172 4.71 -12.92 -6.80
N ASP A 173 4.21 -13.39 -7.94
CA ASP A 173 3.25 -14.50 -7.99
C ASP A 173 3.85 -15.81 -7.40
N GLU A 174 5.10 -16.12 -7.71
CA GLU A 174 5.80 -17.29 -7.14
C GLU A 174 6.00 -17.17 -5.62
N VAL A 175 6.37 -15.98 -5.14
CA VAL A 175 6.47 -15.69 -3.70
C VAL A 175 5.13 -15.93 -3.00
N LEU A 176 4.06 -15.42 -3.58
CA LEU A 176 2.72 -15.58 -3.03
C LEU A 176 2.28 -17.04 -2.98
N ARG A 177 2.43 -17.77 -4.08
CA ARG A 177 2.09 -19.20 -4.13
C ARG A 177 2.87 -20.02 -3.11
N THR A 178 4.16 -19.74 -2.97
CA THR A 178 5.01 -20.44 -1.99
C THR A 178 4.62 -20.09 -0.56
N GLY A 179 4.33 -18.81 -0.29
CA GLY A 179 3.89 -18.37 1.04
C GLY A 179 2.56 -19.00 1.46
N LEU A 180 1.57 -19.01 0.57
CA LEU A 180 0.27 -19.62 0.83
C LEU A 180 0.37 -21.14 1.07
N ARG A 181 1.22 -21.85 0.31
CA ARG A 181 1.47 -23.29 0.54
C ARG A 181 2.07 -23.56 1.91
N ARG A 182 3.02 -22.72 2.36
CA ARG A 182 3.63 -22.85 3.69
C ARG A 182 2.62 -22.62 4.80
N GLN A 183 1.76 -21.61 4.68
CA GLN A 183 0.69 -21.36 5.66
C GLN A 183 -0.30 -22.53 5.72
N ALA A 184 -0.75 -23.04 4.57
CA ALA A 184 -1.66 -24.18 4.51
C ALA A 184 -1.06 -25.43 5.17
N PHE A 185 0.24 -25.69 4.97
CA PHE A 185 0.93 -26.82 5.60
C PHE A 185 1.02 -26.67 7.14
N GLN A 186 1.29 -25.44 7.62
CA GLN A 186 1.33 -25.18 9.07
C GLN A 186 -0.03 -25.34 9.73
N MET A 187 -1.11 -24.94 9.07
CA MET A 187 -2.48 -25.13 9.59
C MET A 187 -2.93 -26.60 9.58
N ALA A 188 -2.41 -27.44 8.68
CA ALA A 188 -2.77 -28.84 8.56
C ALA A 188 -1.96 -29.76 9.50
N GLY A 189 -0.85 -29.30 10.04
CA GLY A 189 0.07 -30.09 10.87
C GLY A 189 0.05 -29.75 12.38
N GLY A 190 -0.81 -28.81 12.81
CA GLY A 190 -1.06 -28.46 14.22
C GLY A 190 -2.42 -28.97 14.67
#